data_7dd1f7c341f66932d384533a0bb58847
#
_entry.id   7dd1f7c341f66932d384533a0bb58847
#
_cell.length_a   1.000
_cell.length_b   1.000
_cell.length_c   1.000
_cell.angle_alpha   90.00
_cell.angle_beta   90.00
_cell.angle_gamma   90.00
#
_symmetry.space_group_name_H-M   'P 1'
#
loop_
_entity.id
_entity.type
_entity.pdbx_description
1 polymer ?
#
loop_
_entity_poly.entity_id
_entity_poly.type
_entity_poly.pdbx_seq_one_letter_code
_entity_poly.pdbx_strand_id
1 'polypeptide(L)'
;MHDQSGQRHGTPRSQRLPRNQQRERVLRLVGAASGAVDAAELAERMHLHVTTVRFHLDALCEDGAVARTRIKRDGVGRPRTGYVAVRDRLDYRSLAEILAMELGETVAERQERAERAGQRWADRIVASDDSAEDAATPNGSAPDAGIDACADRIAGIFARMGFGAELTAAEDGDGSRRTILLHACPVRDLARAHPEVSCAMHRGLLRGLLNAENAPGGSAELEPFVEPEMCIARVIGR
;
A
#
# COMPACT_ATOMS: atom_id res chain seq x y z
N MET A 1 22.45 -56.95 25.24
CA MET A 1 22.93 -55.74 24.55
C MET A 1 21.70 -54.85 24.27
N HIS A 2 21.48 -53.89 25.13
CA HIS A 2 20.36 -52.94 25.08
C HIS A 2 20.85 -51.63 24.43
N ASP A 3 20.34 -51.34 23.23
CA ASP A 3 20.53 -50.06 22.63
C ASP A 3 19.29 -49.18 22.90
N GLN A 4 19.44 -48.15 23.74
CA GLN A 4 18.43 -47.14 24.02
C GLN A 4 18.74 -45.91 23.18
N SER A 5 18.09 -45.83 22.01
CA SER A 5 18.09 -44.63 21.18
C SER A 5 17.28 -43.52 21.88
N GLY A 6 17.98 -42.56 22.46
CA GLY A 6 17.38 -41.38 23.10
C GLY A 6 16.66 -40.47 22.11
N GLN A 7 15.35 -40.45 22.13
CA GLN A 7 14.52 -39.47 21.42
C GLN A 7 14.70 -38.09 22.08
N ARG A 8 15.41 -37.18 21.41
CA ARG A 8 15.45 -35.78 21.78
C ARG A 8 14.10 -35.12 21.39
N HIS A 9 13.29 -34.86 22.38
CA HIS A 9 12.07 -34.07 22.24
C HIS A 9 12.47 -32.62 21.89
N GLY A 10 12.42 -32.29 20.60
CA GLY A 10 12.54 -30.93 20.15
C GLY A 10 11.32 -30.13 20.58
N THR A 11 11.52 -29.15 21.44
CA THR A 11 10.50 -28.15 21.81
C THR A 11 9.94 -27.51 20.54
N PRO A 12 8.62 -27.42 20.35
CA PRO A 12 8.05 -26.80 19.15
C PRO A 12 8.52 -25.36 19.04
N ARG A 13 9.18 -25.01 17.94
CA ARG A 13 9.48 -23.62 17.58
C ARG A 13 8.15 -22.88 17.55
N SER A 14 7.88 -22.06 18.56
CA SER A 14 6.77 -21.13 18.54
C SER A 14 6.84 -20.36 17.20
N GLN A 15 5.77 -20.40 16.41
CA GLN A 15 5.68 -19.67 15.15
C GLN A 15 5.86 -18.18 15.46
N ARG A 16 7.05 -17.66 15.16
CA ARG A 16 7.32 -16.23 15.29
C ARG A 16 6.48 -15.51 14.27
N LEU A 17 5.59 -14.66 14.73
CA LEU A 17 4.80 -13.78 13.88
C LEU A 17 5.71 -12.97 12.93
N PRO A 18 5.30 -12.69 11.70
CA PRO A 18 5.99 -11.77 10.80
C PRO A 18 6.27 -10.42 11.48
N ARG A 19 7.36 -9.75 11.11
CA ARG A 19 7.81 -8.48 11.73
C ARG A 19 6.70 -7.42 11.77
N ASN A 20 5.91 -7.30 10.73
CA ASN A 20 4.80 -6.35 10.67
C ASN A 20 3.72 -6.68 11.73
N GLN A 21 3.36 -7.94 11.90
CA GLN A 21 2.37 -8.36 12.90
C GLN A 21 2.89 -8.17 14.34
N GLN A 22 4.20 -8.36 14.56
CA GLN A 22 4.79 -8.06 15.87
C GLN A 22 4.76 -6.56 16.17
N ARG A 23 5.05 -5.72 15.19
CA ARG A 23 5.00 -4.26 15.32
C ARG A 23 3.59 -3.77 15.64
N GLU A 24 2.57 -4.28 14.93
CA GLU A 24 1.17 -3.98 15.20
C GLU A 24 0.74 -4.45 16.60
N ARG A 25 1.23 -5.60 17.03
CA ARG A 25 0.96 -6.10 18.37
C ARG A 25 1.57 -5.21 19.46
N VAL A 26 2.80 -4.71 19.26
CA VAL A 26 3.43 -3.71 20.15
C VAL A 26 2.57 -2.47 20.23
N LEU A 27 2.17 -1.91 19.09
CA LEU A 27 1.34 -0.70 19.01
C LEU A 27 0.00 -0.88 19.76
N ARG A 28 -0.68 -2.00 19.54
CA ARG A 28 -1.93 -2.30 20.25
C ARG A 28 -1.75 -2.39 21.76
N LEU A 29 -0.68 -3.02 22.25
CA LEU A 29 -0.41 -3.13 23.67
C LEU A 29 -0.08 -1.78 24.32
N VAL A 30 0.67 -0.92 23.64
CA VAL A 30 0.93 0.46 24.08
C VAL A 30 -0.37 1.27 24.09
N GLY A 31 -1.21 1.12 23.05
CA GLY A 31 -2.50 1.82 22.95
C GLY A 31 -3.55 1.38 23.97
N ALA A 32 -3.50 0.11 24.38
CA ALA A 32 -4.42 -0.44 25.40
C ALA A 32 -4.02 -0.09 26.84
N ALA A 33 -2.82 0.43 27.06
CA ALA A 33 -2.37 0.82 28.37
C ALA A 33 -3.01 2.14 28.82
N SER A 34 -3.35 2.21 30.11
CA SER A 34 -3.89 3.44 30.73
C SER A 34 -2.84 4.53 30.96
N GLY A 35 -1.55 4.23 30.71
CA GLY A 35 -0.42 5.14 30.92
C GLY A 35 0.82 4.68 30.14
N ALA A 36 1.96 5.26 30.49
CA ALA A 36 3.23 4.90 29.85
C ALA A 36 3.66 3.47 30.27
N VAL A 37 4.02 2.67 29.29
CA VAL A 37 4.56 1.30 29.48
C VAL A 37 6.05 1.26 29.16
N ASP A 38 6.82 0.43 29.85
CA ASP A 38 8.22 0.23 29.51
C ASP A 38 8.45 -0.98 28.59
N ALA A 39 9.61 -1.01 27.94
CA ALA A 39 9.94 -2.08 27.01
C ALA A 39 10.08 -3.47 27.66
N ALA A 40 10.41 -3.54 28.94
CA ALA A 40 10.53 -4.80 29.66
C ALA A 40 9.14 -5.39 29.94
N GLU A 41 8.19 -4.57 30.38
CA GLU A 41 6.80 -4.96 30.58
C GLU A 41 6.16 -5.49 29.27
N LEU A 42 6.37 -4.80 28.15
CA LEU A 42 5.88 -5.25 26.85
C LEU A 42 6.56 -6.57 26.42
N ALA A 43 7.85 -6.72 26.69
CA ALA A 43 8.61 -7.92 26.34
C ALA A 43 8.07 -9.16 27.10
N GLU A 44 7.75 -8.99 28.38
CA GLU A 44 7.12 -10.04 29.21
C GLU A 44 5.75 -10.42 28.65
N ARG A 45 4.87 -9.45 28.37
CA ARG A 45 3.51 -9.67 27.82
C ARG A 45 3.51 -10.32 26.44
N MET A 46 4.57 -10.09 25.66
CA MET A 46 4.72 -10.63 24.30
C MET A 46 5.52 -11.93 24.25
N HIS A 47 6.16 -12.34 25.35
CA HIS A 47 7.14 -13.43 25.41
C HIS A 47 8.28 -13.24 24.39
N LEU A 48 8.78 -11.99 24.28
CA LEU A 48 9.88 -11.60 23.40
C LEU A 48 11.06 -11.07 24.22
N HIS A 49 12.24 -11.06 23.60
CA HIS A 49 13.39 -10.39 24.20
C HIS A 49 13.19 -8.87 24.17
N VAL A 50 13.61 -8.17 25.23
CA VAL A 50 13.44 -6.72 25.37
C VAL A 50 14.08 -5.92 24.22
N THR A 51 15.18 -6.42 23.65
CA THR A 51 15.84 -5.80 22.49
C THR A 51 14.94 -5.85 21.25
N THR A 52 14.21 -6.96 21.04
CA THR A 52 13.25 -7.08 19.93
C THR A 52 12.11 -6.08 20.08
N VAL A 53 11.60 -5.94 21.29
CA VAL A 53 10.51 -4.97 21.57
C VAL A 53 11.02 -3.53 21.39
N ARG A 54 12.22 -3.21 21.85
CA ARG A 54 12.83 -1.89 21.60
C ARG A 54 12.97 -1.57 20.14
N PHE A 55 13.41 -2.53 19.32
CA PHE A 55 13.49 -2.35 17.87
C PHE A 55 12.14 -1.96 17.26
N HIS A 56 11.04 -2.61 17.70
CA HIS A 56 9.70 -2.26 17.22
C HIS A 56 9.22 -0.90 17.76
N LEU A 57 9.53 -0.60 19.03
CA LEU A 57 9.20 0.68 19.66
C LEU A 57 9.95 1.85 19.01
N ASP A 58 11.23 1.66 18.67
CA ASP A 58 12.03 2.68 17.98
C ASP A 58 11.44 2.98 16.61
N ALA A 59 11.11 1.96 15.82
CA ALA A 59 10.44 2.12 14.56
C ALA A 59 9.05 2.80 14.69
N LEU A 60 8.27 2.48 15.71
CA LEU A 60 6.99 3.13 15.99
C LEU A 60 7.15 4.60 16.44
N CYS A 61 8.26 4.91 17.10
CA CYS A 61 8.60 6.30 17.45
C CYS A 61 9.04 7.11 16.23
N GLU A 62 9.80 6.51 15.32
CA GLU A 62 10.18 7.12 14.04
C GLU A 62 8.95 7.41 13.19
N ASP A 63 8.00 6.49 13.15
CA ASP A 63 6.70 6.72 12.48
C ASP A 63 5.79 7.68 13.26
N GLY A 64 6.16 8.07 14.49
CA GLY A 64 5.39 8.94 15.37
C GLY A 64 4.08 8.32 15.88
N ALA A 65 3.90 7.00 15.77
CA ALA A 65 2.76 6.28 16.33
C ALA A 65 2.86 6.10 17.85
N VAL A 66 4.09 6.16 18.37
CA VAL A 66 4.41 6.05 19.80
C VAL A 66 5.35 7.20 20.17
N ALA A 67 5.16 7.79 21.32
CA ALA A 67 6.05 8.80 21.88
C ALA A 67 6.81 8.26 23.09
N ARG A 68 8.09 8.64 23.20
CA ARG A 68 8.89 8.35 24.39
C ARG A 68 8.53 9.33 25.50
N THR A 69 8.39 8.81 26.71
CA THR A 69 8.15 9.61 27.93
C THR A 69 8.99 9.08 29.08
N ARG A 70 8.94 9.73 30.22
CA ARG A 70 9.62 9.29 31.44
C ARG A 70 8.62 8.68 32.40
N ILE A 71 8.89 7.46 32.84
CA ILE A 71 8.14 6.84 33.94
C ILE A 71 8.81 7.27 35.24
N LYS A 72 8.07 8.01 36.09
CA LYS A 72 8.52 8.33 37.44
C LYS A 72 8.60 7.05 38.27
N ARG A 73 9.64 6.92 39.05
CA ARG A 73 9.78 5.83 40.01
C ARG A 73 9.60 6.41 41.42
N ASP A 74 8.87 5.70 42.24
CA ASP A 74 8.83 6.00 43.66
C ASP A 74 10.12 5.46 44.32
N GLY A 75 11.16 6.31 44.44
CA GLY A 75 12.46 5.98 45.00
C GLY A 75 13.66 6.49 44.23
N VAL A 76 14.87 6.28 44.82
CA VAL A 76 16.15 6.70 44.24
C VAL A 76 16.50 5.80 43.05
N GLY A 77 16.68 6.36 41.84
CA GLY A 77 17.13 5.64 40.66
C GLY A 77 16.92 6.43 39.38
N ARG A 78 17.61 6.01 38.30
CA ARG A 78 17.46 6.63 36.97
C ARG A 78 16.03 6.41 36.44
N PRO A 79 15.34 7.44 35.98
CA PRO A 79 14.01 7.32 35.36
C PRO A 79 14.04 6.31 34.21
N ARG A 80 13.00 5.49 34.10
CA ARG A 80 12.84 4.57 32.98
C ARG A 80 12.23 5.28 31.79
N THR A 81 12.63 4.86 30.60
CA THR A 81 11.95 5.28 29.37
C THR A 81 10.62 4.55 29.28
N GLY A 82 9.56 5.30 29.23
CA GLY A 82 8.22 4.83 28.94
C GLY A 82 7.81 5.14 27.51
N TYR A 83 6.76 4.49 27.08
CA TYR A 83 6.19 4.64 25.75
C TYR A 83 4.69 4.82 25.86
N VAL A 84 4.13 5.80 25.15
CA VAL A 84 2.70 6.08 25.07
C VAL A 84 2.28 6.12 23.61
N ALA A 85 1.10 5.58 23.32
CA ALA A 85 0.54 5.71 21.97
C ALA A 85 0.13 7.17 21.73
N VAL A 86 0.48 7.68 20.56
CA VAL A 86 0.00 8.98 20.09
C VAL A 86 -1.40 8.77 19.54
N ARG A 87 -2.40 9.27 20.28
CA ARG A 87 -3.81 9.25 19.87
C ARG A 87 -4.09 10.48 19.03
N ASP A 88 -5.14 10.41 18.22
CA ASP A 88 -5.62 11.49 17.38
C ASP A 88 -4.53 12.09 16.44
N ARG A 89 -3.63 11.22 16.00
CA ARG A 89 -2.58 11.61 15.07
C ARG A 89 -3.17 11.84 13.69
N LEU A 90 -2.96 13.05 13.19
CA LEU A 90 -3.19 13.33 11.78
C LEU A 90 -2.01 12.77 10.95
N ASP A 91 -2.08 11.50 10.57
CA ASP A 91 -1.15 10.89 9.62
C ASP A 91 -1.68 11.04 8.18
N TYR A 92 -0.87 10.64 7.21
CA TYR A 92 -1.26 10.71 5.80
C TYR A 92 -2.53 9.92 5.49
N ARG A 93 -2.77 8.81 6.18
CA ARG A 93 -3.98 8.02 6.03
C ARG A 93 -5.21 8.77 6.52
N SER A 94 -5.17 9.29 7.75
CA SER A 94 -6.27 10.09 8.32
C SER A 94 -6.55 11.34 7.49
N LEU A 95 -5.50 12.01 7.01
CA LEU A 95 -5.65 13.15 6.10
C LEU A 95 -6.32 12.72 4.78
N ALA A 96 -5.89 11.62 4.19
CA ALA A 96 -6.47 11.11 2.95
C ALA A 96 -7.94 10.70 3.13
N GLU A 97 -8.30 10.07 4.26
CA GLU A 97 -9.68 9.72 4.60
C GLU A 97 -10.57 10.97 4.74
N ILE A 98 -10.10 11.99 5.47
CA ILE A 98 -10.81 13.26 5.60
C ILE A 98 -11.01 13.93 4.23
N LEU A 99 -9.95 14.03 3.43
CA LEU A 99 -10.03 14.63 2.10
C LEU A 99 -10.93 13.82 1.15
N ALA A 100 -10.96 12.50 1.27
CA ALA A 100 -11.84 11.64 0.49
C ALA A 100 -13.32 11.92 0.80
N MET A 101 -13.65 12.15 2.05
CA MET A 101 -15.02 12.50 2.46
C MET A 101 -15.43 13.89 1.97
N GLU A 102 -14.50 14.84 1.91
CA GLU A 102 -14.73 16.22 1.47
C GLU A 102 -14.76 16.38 -0.05
N LEU A 103 -14.48 15.30 -0.83
CA LEU A 103 -14.55 15.37 -2.30
C LEU A 103 -15.97 15.63 -2.82
N GLY A 104 -17.01 15.39 -2.04
CA GLY A 104 -18.39 15.61 -2.45
C GLY A 104 -19.38 15.12 -1.39
N GLU A 105 -20.57 15.68 -1.40
CA GLU A 105 -21.62 15.33 -0.44
C GLU A 105 -22.20 13.92 -0.72
N THR A 106 -22.31 13.54 -1.98
CA THR A 106 -22.82 12.23 -2.40
C THR A 106 -21.72 11.29 -2.85
N VAL A 107 -21.97 9.98 -2.79
CA VAL A 107 -21.07 8.95 -3.34
C VAL A 107 -20.78 9.21 -4.82
N ALA A 108 -21.80 9.57 -5.60
CA ALA A 108 -21.65 9.84 -7.03
C ALA A 108 -20.74 11.04 -7.30
N GLU A 109 -20.89 12.12 -6.56
CA GLU A 109 -20.03 13.30 -6.69
C GLU A 109 -18.58 12.99 -6.31
N ARG A 110 -18.36 12.25 -5.21
CA ARG A 110 -17.02 11.83 -4.82
C ARG A 110 -16.36 10.98 -5.89
N GLN A 111 -17.11 10.03 -6.44
CA GLN A 111 -16.65 9.15 -7.51
C GLN A 111 -16.26 9.94 -8.76
N GLU A 112 -17.09 10.84 -9.23
CA GLU A 112 -16.85 11.65 -10.42
C GLU A 112 -15.62 12.56 -10.25
N ARG A 113 -15.52 13.23 -9.09
CA ARG A 113 -14.38 14.11 -8.79
C ARG A 113 -13.08 13.33 -8.64
N ALA A 114 -13.12 12.16 -8.04
CA ALA A 114 -11.97 11.27 -7.92
C ALA A 114 -11.50 10.76 -9.29
N GLU A 115 -12.44 10.39 -10.17
CA GLU A 115 -12.11 9.94 -11.53
C GLU A 115 -11.44 11.06 -12.34
N ARG A 116 -11.98 12.29 -12.27
CA ARG A 116 -11.34 13.46 -12.90
C ARG A 116 -9.95 13.77 -12.30
N ALA A 117 -9.77 13.55 -10.99
CA ALA A 117 -8.45 13.71 -10.36
C ALA A 117 -7.45 12.68 -10.89
N GLY A 118 -7.90 11.43 -11.09
CA GLY A 118 -7.10 10.38 -11.70
C GLY A 118 -6.66 10.71 -13.13
N GLN A 119 -7.56 11.23 -13.95
CA GLN A 119 -7.23 11.68 -15.31
C GLN A 119 -6.16 12.78 -15.30
N ARG A 120 -6.34 13.82 -14.47
CA ARG A 120 -5.31 14.87 -14.33
C ARG A 120 -3.98 14.37 -13.78
N TRP A 121 -4.01 13.27 -13.03
CA TRP A 121 -2.77 12.64 -12.57
C TRP A 121 -2.07 11.92 -13.72
N ALA A 122 -2.81 11.26 -14.63
CA ALA A 122 -2.25 10.69 -15.84
C ALA A 122 -1.52 11.76 -16.68
N ASP A 123 -2.14 12.93 -16.89
CA ASP A 123 -1.53 14.04 -17.65
C ASP A 123 -0.16 14.45 -17.06
N ARG A 124 -0.03 14.46 -15.74
CA ARG A 124 1.25 14.80 -15.08
C ARG A 124 2.30 13.71 -15.25
N ILE A 125 1.89 12.43 -15.19
CA ILE A 125 2.82 11.30 -15.38
C ILE A 125 3.37 11.35 -16.80
N VAL A 126 2.52 11.50 -17.80
CA VAL A 126 2.91 11.58 -19.20
C VAL A 126 3.85 12.75 -19.43
N ALA A 127 3.51 13.95 -18.96
CA ALA A 127 4.36 15.12 -19.07
C ALA A 127 5.74 14.96 -18.41
N SER A 128 5.82 14.13 -17.37
CA SER A 128 7.09 13.84 -16.68
C SER A 128 7.93 12.81 -17.44
N ASP A 129 7.29 11.81 -18.04
CA ASP A 129 7.96 10.77 -18.83
C ASP A 129 8.51 11.39 -20.15
N ASP A 130 7.75 12.24 -20.85
CA ASP A 130 8.18 12.97 -22.06
C ASP A 130 9.42 13.83 -21.77
N SER A 131 9.47 14.49 -20.61
CA SER A 131 10.62 15.31 -20.21
C SER A 131 11.89 14.49 -19.96
N ALA A 132 11.76 13.21 -19.63
CA ALA A 132 12.88 12.31 -19.41
C ALA A 132 13.38 11.68 -20.73
N GLU A 133 12.51 11.47 -21.70
CA GLU A 133 12.86 10.92 -23.02
C GLU A 133 13.52 11.97 -23.93
N ASP A 134 13.11 13.23 -23.88
CA ASP A 134 13.74 14.34 -24.61
C ASP A 134 15.23 14.55 -24.22
N ALA A 135 15.64 14.10 -23.05
CA ALA A 135 17.04 14.13 -22.61
C ALA A 135 17.87 12.98 -23.19
N ALA A 136 17.27 11.97 -23.80
CA ALA A 136 17.94 10.72 -24.20
C ALA A 136 18.06 10.49 -25.70
N THR A 137 17.16 11.01 -26.58
CA THR A 137 17.29 10.84 -28.05
C THR A 137 16.38 11.80 -28.83
N PRO A 138 16.88 12.54 -29.85
CA PRO A 138 16.02 13.25 -30.81
C PRO A 138 15.67 12.30 -31.95
N ASN A 139 14.51 11.77 -32.01
CA ASN A 139 13.73 11.41 -33.21
C ASN A 139 12.77 10.24 -32.97
N GLY A 140 11.53 10.49 -33.30
CA GLY A 140 10.58 9.45 -33.62
C GLY A 140 9.19 9.74 -33.06
N SER A 141 8.33 10.37 -33.92
CA SER A 141 6.89 10.23 -33.78
C SER A 141 6.61 8.74 -33.57
N ALA A 142 6.08 8.36 -32.39
CA ALA A 142 5.70 7.00 -32.14
C ALA A 142 4.72 6.56 -33.22
N PRO A 143 4.98 5.46 -33.93
CA PRO A 143 3.98 4.87 -34.81
C PRO A 143 2.77 4.51 -33.97
N ASP A 144 1.60 4.48 -34.55
CA ASP A 144 0.32 4.03 -33.99
C ASP A 144 0.58 2.80 -33.10
N ALA A 145 0.82 3.08 -31.81
CA ALA A 145 1.24 2.03 -30.89
C ALA A 145 0.02 1.16 -30.64
N GLY A 146 0.03 -0.05 -31.19
CA GLY A 146 -1.06 -0.99 -31.03
C GLY A 146 -1.41 -1.19 -29.56
N ILE A 147 -2.60 -1.69 -29.29
CA ILE A 147 -3.14 -1.87 -27.93
C ILE A 147 -2.16 -2.61 -26.97
N ASP A 148 -1.31 -3.47 -27.52
CA ASP A 148 -0.28 -4.20 -26.80
C ASP A 148 0.77 -3.27 -26.17
N ALA A 149 1.36 -2.39 -26.97
CA ALA A 149 2.37 -1.45 -26.48
C ALA A 149 1.77 -0.43 -25.48
N CYS A 150 0.52 -0.04 -25.68
CA CYS A 150 -0.22 0.80 -24.75
C CYS A 150 -0.43 0.08 -23.40
N ALA A 151 -0.88 -1.18 -23.44
CA ALA A 151 -1.09 -1.97 -22.24
C ALA A 151 0.22 -2.25 -21.48
N ASP A 152 1.33 -2.51 -22.18
CA ASP A 152 2.67 -2.67 -21.59
C ASP A 152 3.11 -1.40 -20.86
N ARG A 153 2.95 -0.23 -21.45
CA ARG A 153 3.29 1.05 -20.82
C ARG A 153 2.43 1.32 -19.58
N ILE A 154 1.13 1.11 -19.68
CA ILE A 154 0.21 1.26 -18.55
C ILE A 154 0.60 0.30 -17.43
N ALA A 155 0.86 -0.97 -17.72
CA ALA A 155 1.31 -1.95 -16.73
C ALA A 155 2.61 -1.52 -16.07
N GLY A 156 3.58 -1.02 -16.83
CA GLY A 156 4.84 -0.48 -16.33
C GLY A 156 4.64 0.70 -15.37
N ILE A 157 3.75 1.63 -15.68
CA ILE A 157 3.41 2.76 -14.81
C ILE A 157 2.79 2.26 -13.51
N PHE A 158 1.80 1.38 -13.56
CA PHE A 158 1.19 0.81 -12.35
C PHE A 158 2.18 0.00 -11.52
N ALA A 159 3.13 -0.73 -12.16
CA ALA A 159 4.18 -1.44 -11.46
C ALA A 159 5.12 -0.49 -10.69
N ARG A 160 5.57 0.62 -11.33
CA ARG A 160 6.38 1.66 -10.67
C ARG A 160 5.65 2.32 -9.50
N MET A 161 4.33 2.41 -9.57
CA MET A 161 3.48 2.94 -8.49
C MET A 161 3.24 1.93 -7.35
N GLY A 162 3.74 0.70 -7.44
CA GLY A 162 3.64 -0.30 -6.40
C GLY A 162 2.36 -1.16 -6.44
N PHE A 163 1.67 -1.20 -7.58
CA PHE A 163 0.46 -2.03 -7.72
C PHE A 163 0.76 -3.51 -7.99
N GLY A 164 2.04 -3.90 -8.16
CA GLY A 164 2.38 -5.27 -8.52
C GLY A 164 1.69 -5.69 -9.82
N ALA A 165 1.76 -4.82 -10.84
CA ALA A 165 1.07 -5.02 -12.10
C ALA A 165 1.74 -6.12 -12.93
N GLU A 166 0.92 -7.01 -13.48
CA GLU A 166 1.31 -8.10 -14.38
C GLU A 166 0.41 -8.09 -15.60
N LEU A 167 0.99 -7.92 -16.80
CA LEU A 167 0.25 -8.01 -18.05
C LEU A 167 0.09 -9.47 -18.44
N THR A 168 -1.15 -9.91 -18.66
CA THR A 168 -1.43 -11.27 -19.11
C THR A 168 -1.27 -11.40 -20.63
N ALA A 169 -1.12 -12.64 -21.11
CA ALA A 169 -1.20 -12.93 -22.52
C ALA A 169 -2.57 -12.48 -23.11
N ALA A 170 -2.61 -12.19 -24.41
CA ALA A 170 -3.87 -11.84 -25.07
C ALA A 170 -4.87 -12.99 -24.95
N GLU A 171 -6.07 -12.70 -24.44
CA GLU A 171 -7.13 -13.69 -24.26
C GLU A 171 -7.94 -13.90 -25.56
N ASP A 172 -8.03 -12.86 -26.37
CA ASP A 172 -8.77 -12.87 -27.63
C ASP A 172 -7.81 -13.03 -28.80
N GLY A 173 -8.14 -13.91 -29.75
CA GLY A 173 -7.27 -14.20 -30.90
C GLY A 173 -7.04 -13.01 -31.86
N ASP A 174 -7.76 -11.89 -31.68
CA ASP A 174 -7.62 -10.65 -32.45
C ASP A 174 -6.78 -9.56 -31.74
N GLY A 175 -6.36 -9.81 -30.50
CA GLY A 175 -5.53 -8.87 -29.73
C GLY A 175 -6.25 -7.58 -29.33
N SER A 176 -7.57 -7.53 -29.43
CA SER A 176 -8.35 -6.30 -29.12
C SER A 176 -8.47 -6.01 -27.63
N ARG A 177 -8.18 -6.97 -26.75
CA ARG A 177 -8.27 -6.83 -25.30
C ARG A 177 -7.01 -7.28 -24.61
N ARG A 178 -6.55 -6.46 -23.66
CA ARG A 178 -5.42 -6.79 -22.78
C ARG A 178 -5.83 -6.65 -21.33
N THR A 179 -5.42 -7.61 -20.53
CA THR A 179 -5.73 -7.68 -19.10
C THR A 179 -4.47 -7.48 -18.27
N ILE A 180 -4.54 -6.59 -17.29
CA ILE A 180 -3.48 -6.29 -16.33
C ILE A 180 -3.97 -6.70 -14.95
N LEU A 181 -3.31 -7.65 -14.33
CA LEU A 181 -3.56 -8.05 -12.95
C LEU A 181 -2.81 -7.10 -12.01
N LEU A 182 -3.49 -6.59 -11.00
CA LEU A 182 -2.93 -5.68 -9.99
C LEU A 182 -2.96 -6.43 -8.65
N HIS A 183 -1.84 -7.03 -8.27
CA HIS A 183 -1.69 -7.90 -7.09
C HIS A 183 -1.50 -7.14 -5.78
N ALA A 184 -1.36 -5.83 -5.83
CA ALA A 184 -1.19 -4.97 -4.67
C ALA A 184 -1.94 -3.65 -4.87
N CYS A 185 -2.32 -3.02 -3.78
CA CYS A 185 -2.85 -1.66 -3.78
C CYS A 185 -2.09 -0.84 -2.73
N PRO A 186 -1.29 0.17 -3.12
CA PRO A 186 -0.52 1.00 -2.17
C PRO A 186 -1.39 1.73 -1.15
N VAL A 187 -2.64 1.99 -1.51
CA VAL A 187 -3.64 2.69 -0.67
C VAL A 187 -4.81 1.76 -0.28
N ARG A 188 -4.53 0.48 -0.08
CA ARG A 188 -5.54 -0.58 0.16
C ARG A 188 -6.54 -0.24 1.26
N ASP A 189 -6.07 0.25 2.39
CA ASP A 189 -6.94 0.54 3.52
C ASP A 189 -7.92 1.66 3.19
N LEU A 190 -7.46 2.71 2.50
CA LEU A 190 -8.30 3.78 2.00
C LEU A 190 -9.26 3.26 0.91
N ALA A 191 -8.79 2.38 0.03
CA ALA A 191 -9.60 1.81 -1.03
C ALA A 191 -10.70 0.87 -0.50
N ARG A 192 -10.50 0.22 0.64
CA ARG A 192 -11.53 -0.57 1.31
C ARG A 192 -12.54 0.30 2.07
N ALA A 193 -12.07 1.39 2.68
CA ALA A 193 -12.94 2.32 3.40
C ALA A 193 -13.75 3.21 2.44
N HIS A 194 -13.13 3.68 1.36
CA HIS A 194 -13.66 4.62 0.38
C HIS A 194 -13.39 4.17 -1.06
N PRO A 195 -14.00 3.04 -1.51
CA PRO A 195 -13.78 2.53 -2.88
C PRO A 195 -14.28 3.50 -3.94
N GLU A 196 -15.33 4.28 -3.65
CA GLU A 196 -15.87 5.32 -4.52
C GLU A 196 -14.87 6.43 -4.83
N VAL A 197 -13.86 6.62 -3.99
CA VAL A 197 -12.79 7.61 -4.20
C VAL A 197 -11.55 6.93 -4.78
N SER A 198 -10.98 5.97 -4.06
CA SER A 198 -9.69 5.38 -4.43
C SER A 198 -9.76 4.58 -5.73
N CYS A 199 -10.78 3.72 -5.88
CA CYS A 199 -10.92 2.92 -7.09
C CYS A 199 -11.37 3.76 -8.29
N ALA A 200 -12.19 4.81 -8.07
CA ALA A 200 -12.56 5.75 -9.11
C ALA A 200 -11.34 6.57 -9.60
N MET A 201 -10.46 6.99 -8.69
CA MET A 201 -9.22 7.67 -9.05
C MET A 201 -8.31 6.76 -9.89
N HIS A 202 -8.15 5.49 -9.53
CA HIS A 202 -7.38 4.53 -10.33
C HIS A 202 -8.01 4.27 -11.71
N ARG A 203 -9.34 4.20 -11.79
CA ARG A 203 -10.04 4.11 -13.07
C ARG A 203 -9.83 5.35 -13.93
N GLY A 204 -9.88 6.53 -13.32
CA GLY A 204 -9.57 7.79 -13.99
C GLY A 204 -8.14 7.85 -14.52
N LEU A 205 -7.17 7.41 -13.69
CA LEU A 205 -5.77 7.29 -14.08
C LEU A 205 -5.61 6.35 -15.30
N LEU A 206 -6.20 5.15 -15.23
CA LEU A 206 -6.14 4.18 -16.33
C LEU A 206 -6.70 4.75 -17.63
N ARG A 207 -7.85 5.43 -17.57
CA ARG A 207 -8.47 6.10 -18.74
C ARG A 207 -7.64 7.25 -19.27
N GLY A 208 -7.06 8.05 -18.36
CA GLY A 208 -6.20 9.17 -18.75
C GLY A 208 -4.93 8.68 -19.45
N LEU A 209 -4.28 7.64 -18.95
CA LEU A 209 -3.13 7.03 -19.61
C LEU A 209 -3.48 6.47 -20.98
N LEU A 210 -4.61 5.76 -21.11
CA LEU A 210 -5.06 5.25 -22.42
C LEU A 210 -5.31 6.38 -23.43
N ASN A 211 -5.92 7.47 -22.99
CA ASN A 211 -6.16 8.63 -23.86
C ASN A 211 -4.86 9.29 -24.32
N ALA A 212 -3.85 9.37 -23.46
CA ALA A 212 -2.55 9.95 -23.79
C ALA A 212 -1.78 9.14 -24.84
N GLU A 213 -2.00 7.82 -24.89
CA GLU A 213 -1.40 6.93 -25.87
C GLU A 213 -2.02 7.03 -27.27
N ASN A 214 -2.96 7.98 -27.47
CA ASN A 214 -3.66 8.15 -28.75
C ASN A 214 -4.27 6.85 -29.29
N ALA A 215 -4.74 5.95 -28.42
CA ALA A 215 -5.47 4.75 -28.82
C ALA A 215 -6.92 5.13 -29.21
N PRO A 216 -7.20 5.49 -30.48
CA PRO A 216 -8.48 6.07 -30.86
C PRO A 216 -9.59 5.04 -30.70
N GLY A 217 -10.55 5.38 -29.84
CA GLY A 217 -11.71 4.54 -29.59
C GLY A 217 -11.49 3.39 -28.61
N GLY A 218 -10.32 3.33 -27.99
CA GLY A 218 -10.07 2.39 -26.90
C GLY A 218 -10.87 2.74 -25.66
N SER A 219 -11.18 1.73 -24.85
CA SER A 219 -11.80 1.88 -23.53
C SER A 219 -10.99 1.17 -22.47
N ALA A 220 -11.13 1.66 -21.23
CA ALA A 220 -10.44 1.07 -20.11
C ALA A 220 -11.40 0.85 -18.95
N GLU A 221 -11.31 -0.33 -18.36
CA GLU A 221 -12.14 -0.78 -17.25
C GLU A 221 -11.28 -1.18 -16.07
N LEU A 222 -11.75 -0.92 -14.85
CA LEU A 222 -11.14 -1.38 -13.62
C LEU A 222 -12.18 -2.11 -12.80
N GLU A 223 -11.91 -3.36 -12.51
CA GLU A 223 -12.70 -4.20 -11.61
C GLU A 223 -11.94 -4.36 -10.29
N PRO A 224 -12.39 -3.66 -9.22
CA PRO A 224 -11.69 -3.67 -7.96
C PRO A 224 -12.00 -4.92 -7.15
N PHE A 225 -10.99 -5.42 -6.41
CA PHE A 225 -11.15 -6.48 -5.41
C PHE A 225 -11.82 -7.76 -5.93
N VAL A 226 -11.47 -8.21 -7.14
CA VAL A 226 -11.90 -9.52 -7.65
C VAL A 226 -11.44 -10.67 -6.75
N GLU A 227 -10.32 -10.47 -6.05
CA GLU A 227 -9.85 -11.23 -4.90
C GLU A 227 -9.49 -10.24 -3.77
N PRO A 228 -9.30 -10.70 -2.52
CA PRO A 228 -9.06 -9.81 -1.37
C PRO A 228 -7.93 -8.79 -1.57
N GLU A 229 -6.96 -9.09 -2.45
CA GLU A 229 -5.78 -8.26 -2.69
C GLU A 229 -5.56 -7.94 -4.17
N MET A 230 -6.43 -8.41 -5.07
CA MET A 230 -6.26 -8.30 -6.50
C MET A 230 -7.38 -7.48 -7.16
N CYS A 231 -6.99 -6.59 -8.06
CA CYS A 231 -7.88 -5.90 -8.98
C CYS A 231 -7.52 -6.29 -10.43
N ILE A 232 -8.47 -6.14 -11.33
CA ILE A 232 -8.26 -6.37 -12.76
C ILE A 232 -8.47 -5.06 -13.51
N ALA A 233 -7.47 -4.64 -14.27
CA ALA A 233 -7.61 -3.57 -15.25
C ALA A 233 -7.65 -4.18 -16.66
N ARG A 234 -8.59 -3.70 -17.49
CA ARG A 234 -8.71 -4.12 -18.89
C ARG A 234 -8.52 -2.92 -19.79
N VAL A 235 -7.71 -3.09 -20.81
CA VAL A 235 -7.49 -2.14 -21.89
C VAL A 235 -8.08 -2.78 -23.15
N ILE A 236 -9.02 -2.12 -23.77
CA ILE A 236 -9.81 -2.65 -24.88
C ILE A 236 -9.62 -1.72 -26.07
N GLY A 237 -9.07 -2.26 -27.17
CA GLY A 237 -9.02 -1.60 -28.47
C GLY A 237 -10.35 -1.68 -29.21
N ARG A 238 -10.45 -0.94 -30.29
CA ARG A 238 -11.55 -1.11 -31.24
C ARG A 238 -11.19 -2.11 -32.32
#